data_878ee044dcf57967a11b9718b5a5dae0
#
_entry.id   878ee044dcf57967a11b9718b5a5dae0
#
_cell.length_a   1.000
_cell.length_b   1.000
_cell.length_c   1.000
_cell.angle_alpha   90.00
_cell.angle_beta   90.00
_cell.angle_gamma   90.00
#
_symmetry.space_group_name_H-M   'P 1'
#
loop_
_entity.id
_entity.type
_entity.pdbx_description
1 polymer ?
#
loop_
_entity_poly.entity_id
_entity_poly.type
_entity_poly.pdbx_seq_one_letter_code
_entity_poly.pdbx_strand_id
1 'polypeptide(L)'
;MIVRSTDYIKSLVNEIIKLPNETEWIEFKHNNEDPQMIGEYISALSNSAALNGKTNGYIIWGVDDTTHEILGTTFTPSSAKKGGEALENWILRLLEPKIDFKFYEIEIDEKSIVLLEIAPAYRHPVTFSGTEYIRLGSHKKKLKELAEKERELWRIFDKVPFEKQIAVDNIDASEVLGYLEYTKYFELLNIPLPENRNAILEALIADNMVNKLDNAKYAITNLGAILFAKDLSKFNNLKRKAIRVIQYKDNTKFQTTKEIVGNKGYAVGFEGIIEYINNMLPSNEVIKQAFRENKTMFPELAIREVVSNAISHQD
;
A
#
# COMPACT_ATOMS: atom_id res chain seq x y z
N MET A 1 -1.57 -11.14 -6.38
CA MET A 1 -1.33 -11.18 -7.86
C MET A 1 -2.52 -11.83 -8.57
N ILE A 2 -2.97 -11.27 -9.69
CA ILE A 2 -4.13 -11.80 -10.45
C ILE A 2 -3.69 -13.09 -11.15
N VAL A 3 -4.55 -14.13 -11.14
CA VAL A 3 -4.30 -15.36 -11.93
C VAL A 3 -4.52 -15.03 -13.41
N ARG A 4 -3.45 -15.05 -14.20
CA ARG A 4 -3.48 -14.78 -15.64
C ARG A 4 -3.93 -16.02 -16.42
N SER A 5 -4.65 -15.84 -17.51
CA SER A 5 -4.94 -16.93 -18.44
C SER A 5 -3.69 -17.34 -19.23
N THR A 6 -3.61 -18.58 -19.64
CA THR A 6 -2.49 -19.08 -20.47
C THR A 6 -2.30 -18.28 -21.75
N ASP A 7 -3.41 -17.88 -22.42
CA ASP A 7 -3.36 -17.08 -23.64
C ASP A 7 -2.78 -15.68 -23.39
N TYR A 8 -3.13 -15.06 -22.25
CA TYR A 8 -2.53 -13.79 -21.86
C TYR A 8 -1.02 -13.93 -21.66
N ILE A 9 -0.57 -14.97 -20.95
CA ILE A 9 0.87 -15.21 -20.71
C ILE A 9 1.62 -15.46 -22.02
N LYS A 10 1.05 -16.24 -22.94
CA LYS A 10 1.63 -16.45 -24.29
C LYS A 10 1.77 -15.13 -25.06
N SER A 11 0.74 -14.31 -25.06
CA SER A 11 0.77 -12.99 -25.69
C SER A 11 1.84 -12.09 -25.06
N LEU A 12 1.92 -12.06 -23.74
CA LEU A 12 2.91 -11.27 -22.99
C LEU A 12 4.36 -11.70 -23.34
N VAL A 13 4.66 -12.99 -23.33
CA VAL A 13 5.96 -13.52 -23.72
C VAL A 13 6.30 -13.11 -25.16
N ASN A 14 5.36 -13.27 -26.11
CA ASN A 14 5.54 -12.89 -27.50
C ASN A 14 5.77 -11.39 -27.70
N GLU A 15 5.25 -10.54 -26.83
CA GLU A 15 5.54 -9.09 -26.87
C GLU A 15 6.90 -8.76 -26.26
N ILE A 16 7.27 -9.41 -25.15
CA ILE A 16 8.53 -9.17 -24.46
C ILE A 16 9.72 -9.57 -25.34
N ILE A 17 9.68 -10.71 -26.05
CA ILE A 17 10.78 -11.17 -26.92
C ILE A 17 11.00 -10.28 -28.15
N LYS A 18 10.00 -9.45 -28.53
CA LYS A 18 10.15 -8.48 -29.64
C LYS A 18 10.89 -7.21 -29.22
N LEU A 19 11.14 -7.00 -27.94
CA LEU A 19 11.90 -5.84 -27.48
C LEU A 19 13.35 -5.93 -28.04
N PRO A 20 13.93 -4.80 -28.47
CA PRO A 20 15.22 -4.81 -29.17
C PRO A 20 16.37 -5.23 -28.26
N ASN A 21 16.26 -5.08 -26.98
CA ASN A 21 17.27 -5.46 -25.99
C ASN A 21 16.60 -5.82 -24.65
N GLU A 22 17.30 -6.59 -23.80
CA GLU A 22 16.93 -6.73 -22.41
C GLU A 22 16.83 -5.35 -21.74
N THR A 23 15.81 -5.18 -20.95
CA THR A 23 15.58 -3.96 -20.17
C THR A 23 15.96 -4.21 -18.72
N GLU A 24 16.07 -3.15 -17.91
CA GLU A 24 16.38 -3.28 -16.48
C GLU A 24 15.32 -4.04 -15.67
N TRP A 25 14.16 -4.32 -16.25
CA TRP A 25 13.02 -5.03 -15.62
C TRP A 25 12.66 -6.37 -16.30
N ILE A 26 13.48 -6.82 -17.29
CA ILE A 26 13.33 -8.10 -17.98
C ILE A 26 14.66 -8.83 -18.01
N GLU A 27 14.63 -10.15 -17.82
CA GLU A 27 15.77 -11.05 -17.94
C GLU A 27 15.38 -12.28 -18.74
N PHE A 28 16.24 -12.69 -19.70
CA PHE A 28 16.10 -13.94 -20.43
C PHE A 28 17.09 -14.97 -19.92
N LYS A 29 16.68 -16.23 -19.89
CA LYS A 29 17.52 -17.38 -19.52
C LYS A 29 17.16 -18.57 -20.39
N HIS A 30 18.16 -19.35 -20.77
CA HIS A 30 17.91 -20.63 -21.42
C HIS A 30 17.51 -21.67 -20.34
N ASN A 31 18.47 -22.17 -19.55
CA ASN A 31 18.25 -23.26 -18.59
C ASN A 31 18.90 -23.00 -17.20
N ASN A 32 19.29 -21.76 -16.88
CA ASN A 32 19.90 -21.48 -15.59
C ASN A 32 18.83 -21.40 -14.49
N GLU A 33 18.72 -22.44 -13.67
CA GLU A 33 17.74 -22.66 -12.61
C GLU A 33 18.33 -22.56 -11.19
N ASP A 34 19.53 -21.96 -11.03
CA ASP A 34 20.14 -21.82 -9.70
C ASP A 34 19.24 -20.99 -8.77
N PRO A 35 18.77 -21.59 -7.64
CA PRO A 35 17.86 -20.91 -6.71
C PRO A 35 18.38 -19.59 -6.14
N GLN A 36 19.71 -19.53 -5.88
CA GLN A 36 20.33 -18.32 -5.35
C GLN A 36 20.25 -17.20 -6.39
N MET A 37 20.58 -17.50 -7.63
CA MET A 37 20.52 -16.58 -8.76
C MET A 37 19.07 -16.07 -8.97
N ILE A 38 18.09 -16.98 -8.93
CA ILE A 38 16.66 -16.60 -9.08
C ILE A 38 16.23 -15.61 -7.99
N GLY A 39 16.54 -15.88 -6.72
CA GLY A 39 16.22 -14.99 -5.62
C GLY A 39 16.88 -13.60 -5.73
N GLU A 40 18.14 -13.55 -6.14
CA GLU A 40 18.86 -12.30 -6.40
C GLU A 40 18.24 -11.51 -7.56
N TYR A 41 17.80 -12.17 -8.63
CA TYR A 41 17.08 -11.52 -9.74
C TYR A 41 15.68 -11.07 -9.35
N ILE A 42 14.98 -11.78 -8.48
CA ILE A 42 13.70 -11.31 -7.95
C ILE A 42 13.89 -9.97 -7.22
N SER A 43 14.89 -9.86 -6.34
CA SER A 43 15.24 -8.60 -5.70
C SER A 43 15.59 -7.52 -6.75
N ALA A 44 16.45 -7.84 -7.70
CA ALA A 44 16.93 -6.89 -8.69
C ALA A 44 15.81 -6.37 -9.59
N LEU A 45 14.98 -7.26 -10.12
CA LEU A 45 13.90 -6.90 -11.05
C LEU A 45 12.74 -6.20 -10.35
N SER A 46 12.45 -6.57 -9.10
CA SER A 46 11.47 -5.87 -8.28
C SER A 46 11.86 -4.41 -8.04
N ASN A 47 13.10 -4.18 -7.63
CA ASN A 47 13.64 -2.83 -7.40
C ASN A 47 13.74 -2.03 -8.71
N SER A 48 14.19 -2.66 -9.79
CA SER A 48 14.28 -2.01 -11.10
C SER A 48 12.92 -1.72 -11.71
N ALA A 49 11.92 -2.59 -11.55
CA ALA A 49 10.55 -2.33 -11.99
C ALA A 49 9.97 -1.09 -11.29
N ALA A 50 10.16 -0.98 -9.97
CA ALA A 50 9.75 0.21 -9.21
C ALA A 50 10.45 1.47 -9.72
N LEU A 51 11.78 1.41 -9.92
CA LEU A 51 12.58 2.54 -10.39
C LEU A 51 12.12 3.03 -11.78
N ASN A 52 11.75 2.11 -12.66
CA ASN A 52 11.30 2.41 -14.03
C ASN A 52 9.78 2.58 -14.17
N GLY A 53 9.02 2.63 -13.06
CA GLY A 53 7.56 2.80 -13.06
C GLY A 53 6.82 1.67 -13.78
N LYS A 54 7.36 0.45 -13.76
CA LYS A 54 6.76 -0.74 -14.38
C LYS A 54 5.85 -1.46 -13.39
N THR A 55 4.79 -2.04 -13.91
CA THR A 55 3.83 -2.82 -13.11
C THR A 55 4.38 -4.14 -12.62
N ASN A 56 5.36 -4.72 -13.34
CA ASN A 56 6.01 -5.97 -12.98
C ASN A 56 7.44 -6.04 -13.56
N GLY A 57 8.28 -6.84 -12.91
CA GLY A 57 9.51 -7.36 -13.50
C GLY A 57 9.30 -8.80 -14.01
N TYR A 58 10.14 -9.26 -14.91
CA TYR A 58 9.99 -10.59 -15.55
C TYR A 58 11.30 -11.33 -15.70
N ILE A 59 11.27 -12.65 -15.47
CA ILE A 59 12.31 -13.57 -15.97
C ILE A 59 11.64 -14.57 -16.88
N ILE A 60 12.23 -14.83 -18.04
CA ILE A 60 11.73 -15.80 -19.01
C ILE A 60 12.78 -16.84 -19.27
N TRP A 61 12.50 -18.09 -18.94
CA TRP A 61 13.34 -19.24 -19.29
C TRP A 61 12.86 -19.87 -20.60
N GLY A 62 13.81 -20.38 -21.36
CA GLY A 62 13.59 -20.98 -22.67
C GLY A 62 13.74 -19.99 -23.81
N VAL A 63 14.32 -18.83 -23.56
CA VAL A 63 14.63 -17.80 -24.56
C VAL A 63 16.13 -17.51 -24.53
N ASP A 64 16.74 -17.38 -25.72
CA ASP A 64 18.14 -16.96 -25.88
C ASP A 64 18.29 -15.49 -25.50
N ASP A 65 19.29 -15.17 -24.69
CA ASP A 65 19.53 -13.82 -24.17
C ASP A 65 20.05 -12.81 -25.18
N THR A 66 20.57 -13.32 -26.34
CA THR A 66 21.17 -12.51 -27.40
C THR A 66 20.24 -12.37 -28.61
N THR A 67 19.67 -13.49 -29.07
CA THR A 67 18.84 -13.52 -30.28
C THR A 67 17.36 -13.38 -30.00
N HIS A 68 16.94 -13.56 -28.73
CA HIS A 68 15.56 -13.64 -28.26
C HIS A 68 14.75 -14.77 -28.92
N GLU A 69 15.47 -15.77 -29.54
CA GLU A 69 14.80 -16.93 -30.10
C GLU A 69 14.26 -17.86 -28.99
N ILE A 70 13.12 -18.43 -29.25
CA ILE A 70 12.52 -19.43 -28.35
C ILE A 70 13.27 -20.74 -28.55
N LEU A 71 14.01 -21.16 -27.53
CA LEU A 71 14.79 -22.42 -27.53
C LEU A 71 14.06 -23.54 -26.77
N GLY A 72 13.24 -23.17 -25.78
CA GLY A 72 12.64 -24.05 -24.78
C GLY A 72 13.52 -24.24 -23.55
N THR A 73 12.94 -24.67 -22.44
CA THR A 73 13.64 -24.91 -21.17
C THR A 73 13.27 -26.25 -20.56
N THR A 74 14.20 -26.83 -19.79
CA THR A 74 13.96 -28.01 -18.94
C THR A 74 13.59 -27.62 -17.51
N PHE A 75 13.64 -26.34 -17.17
CA PHE A 75 13.29 -25.85 -15.83
C PHE A 75 11.81 -26.05 -15.54
N THR A 76 11.53 -26.69 -14.41
CA THR A 76 10.15 -26.97 -13.93
C THR A 76 10.02 -26.46 -12.50
N PRO A 77 9.64 -25.18 -12.29
CA PRO A 77 9.55 -24.56 -10.96
C PRO A 77 8.61 -25.30 -10.00
N SER A 78 7.50 -25.86 -10.51
CA SER A 78 6.52 -26.60 -9.71
C SER A 78 7.08 -27.82 -9.00
N SER A 79 8.16 -28.44 -9.55
CA SER A 79 8.86 -29.59 -8.98
C SER A 79 10.20 -29.26 -8.34
N ALA A 80 10.71 -28.04 -8.58
CA ALA A 80 12.04 -27.61 -8.13
C ALA A 80 12.12 -27.49 -6.60
N LYS A 81 13.26 -27.92 -6.03
CA LYS A 81 13.51 -27.90 -4.59
C LYS A 81 14.92 -27.43 -4.27
N LYS A 82 15.08 -26.77 -3.12
CA LYS A 82 16.37 -26.45 -2.52
C LYS A 82 16.46 -27.02 -1.11
N GLY A 83 17.39 -27.94 -0.86
CA GLY A 83 17.55 -28.55 0.47
C GLY A 83 16.31 -29.29 0.97
N GLY A 84 15.49 -29.87 0.07
CA GLY A 84 14.25 -30.56 0.41
C GLY A 84 13.00 -29.66 0.52
N GLU A 85 13.16 -28.34 0.56
CA GLU A 85 12.09 -27.34 0.55
C GLU A 85 11.69 -26.99 -0.89
N ALA A 86 10.39 -26.73 -1.16
CA ALA A 86 9.95 -26.23 -2.45
C ALA A 86 10.64 -24.89 -2.78
N LEU A 87 11.03 -24.71 -4.05
CA LEU A 87 11.81 -23.53 -4.50
C LEU A 87 11.12 -22.21 -4.11
N GLU A 88 9.83 -22.08 -4.36
CA GLU A 88 9.08 -20.85 -4.04
C GLU A 88 9.11 -20.53 -2.55
N ASN A 89 8.91 -21.51 -1.68
CA ASN A 89 8.94 -21.33 -0.23
C ASN A 89 10.34 -20.90 0.25
N TRP A 90 11.37 -21.55 -0.29
CA TRP A 90 12.75 -21.23 0.03
C TRP A 90 13.10 -19.79 -0.36
N ILE A 91 12.69 -19.35 -1.55
CA ILE A 91 12.88 -17.96 -2.02
C ILE A 91 12.09 -16.98 -1.14
N LEU A 92 10.79 -17.24 -0.91
CA LEU A 92 9.95 -16.40 -0.06
C LEU A 92 10.52 -16.19 1.33
N ARG A 93 11.13 -17.23 1.90
CA ARG A 93 11.74 -17.13 3.24
C ARG A 93 12.89 -16.13 3.28
N LEU A 94 13.65 -15.99 2.19
CA LEU A 94 14.86 -15.15 2.09
C LEU A 94 14.61 -13.76 1.52
N LEU A 95 13.41 -13.49 0.98
CA LEU A 95 13.00 -12.15 0.52
C LEU A 95 12.51 -11.29 1.68
N GLU A 96 12.89 -10.01 1.68
CA GLU A 96 12.40 -9.00 2.63
C GLU A 96 12.36 -7.61 1.95
N PRO A 97 11.21 -6.87 2.01
CA PRO A 97 9.90 -7.36 2.43
C PRO A 97 9.41 -8.52 1.54
N LYS A 98 8.42 -9.26 2.02
CA LYS A 98 7.76 -10.28 1.20
C LYS A 98 7.04 -9.59 0.07
N ILE A 99 7.33 -10.01 -1.15
CA ILE A 99 6.68 -9.51 -2.36
C ILE A 99 5.99 -10.66 -3.08
N ASP A 100 4.99 -10.32 -3.88
CA ASP A 100 4.34 -11.29 -4.73
C ASP A 100 5.20 -11.60 -5.95
N PHE A 101 5.38 -12.88 -6.22
CA PHE A 101 5.91 -13.37 -7.49
C PHE A 101 5.19 -14.66 -7.88
N LYS A 102 5.16 -14.98 -9.18
CA LYS A 102 4.47 -16.18 -9.66
C LYS A 102 5.13 -16.76 -10.88
N PHE A 103 5.36 -18.06 -10.85
CA PHE A 103 5.80 -18.84 -12.00
C PHE A 103 4.60 -19.28 -12.84
N TYR A 104 4.76 -19.20 -14.15
CA TYR A 104 3.85 -19.73 -15.15
C TYR A 104 4.63 -20.64 -16.08
N GLU A 105 4.24 -21.91 -16.13
CA GLU A 105 4.76 -22.90 -17.06
C GLU A 105 3.81 -22.96 -18.25
N ILE A 106 4.29 -22.66 -19.43
CA ILE A 106 3.51 -22.59 -20.67
C ILE A 106 4.26 -23.28 -21.80
N GLU A 107 3.56 -23.54 -22.90
CA GLU A 107 4.11 -24.10 -24.12
C GLU A 107 3.84 -23.14 -25.29
N ILE A 108 4.91 -22.80 -26.05
CA ILE A 108 4.84 -21.98 -27.26
C ILE A 108 5.58 -22.76 -28.36
N ASP A 109 4.92 -23.02 -29.47
CA ASP A 109 5.46 -23.78 -30.63
C ASP A 109 6.13 -25.09 -30.20
N GLU A 110 5.42 -25.88 -29.37
CA GLU A 110 5.88 -27.17 -28.83
C GLU A 110 7.13 -27.07 -27.93
N LYS A 111 7.52 -25.88 -27.51
CA LYS A 111 8.65 -25.64 -26.60
C LYS A 111 8.17 -25.16 -25.26
N SER A 112 8.71 -25.76 -24.19
CA SER A 112 8.41 -25.34 -22.83
C SER A 112 9.05 -24.00 -22.51
N ILE A 113 8.28 -23.07 -21.97
CA ILE A 113 8.69 -21.74 -21.51
C ILE A 113 8.23 -21.54 -20.07
N VAL A 114 9.08 -20.94 -19.27
CA VAL A 114 8.71 -20.51 -17.92
C VAL A 114 8.79 -19.00 -17.84
N LEU A 115 7.69 -18.36 -17.44
CA LEU A 115 7.65 -16.94 -17.11
C LEU A 115 7.56 -16.79 -15.59
N LEU A 116 8.44 -16.01 -15.00
CA LEU A 116 8.32 -15.52 -13.63
C LEU A 116 7.87 -14.05 -13.67
N GLU A 117 6.65 -13.78 -13.18
CA GLU A 117 6.12 -12.43 -12.97
C GLU A 117 6.45 -11.99 -11.56
N ILE A 118 7.02 -10.78 -11.37
CA ILE A 118 7.56 -10.26 -10.11
C ILE A 118 6.92 -8.90 -9.85
N ALA A 119 6.30 -8.73 -8.69
CA ALA A 119 5.76 -7.43 -8.28
C ALA A 119 6.88 -6.39 -8.08
N PRO A 120 6.64 -5.10 -8.42
CA PRO A 120 7.62 -4.06 -8.16
C PRO A 120 7.78 -3.83 -6.66
N ALA A 121 8.97 -3.39 -6.25
CA ALA A 121 9.23 -2.99 -4.87
C ALA A 121 8.29 -1.84 -4.47
N TYR A 122 7.83 -1.89 -3.23
CA TYR A 122 6.91 -0.91 -2.67
C TYR A 122 7.35 -0.53 -1.26
N ARG A 123 7.47 0.74 -0.94
CA ARG A 123 7.91 1.32 0.34
C ARG A 123 9.37 1.09 0.72
N HIS A 124 9.94 -0.05 0.40
CA HIS A 124 11.31 -0.40 0.73
C HIS A 124 11.93 -1.18 -0.43
N PRO A 125 13.25 -1.05 -0.64
CA PRO A 125 13.95 -1.94 -1.55
C PRO A 125 13.77 -3.39 -1.10
N VAL A 126 13.58 -4.27 -2.07
CA VAL A 126 13.51 -5.72 -1.81
C VAL A 126 14.92 -6.27 -1.64
N THR A 127 15.15 -7.00 -0.57
CA THR A 127 16.40 -7.73 -0.30
C THR A 127 16.21 -9.22 -0.57
N PHE A 128 17.26 -9.89 -0.95
CA PHE A 128 17.36 -11.34 -0.93
C PHE A 128 18.57 -11.75 -0.08
N SER A 129 18.36 -12.58 0.90
CA SER A 129 19.39 -12.97 1.90
C SER A 129 20.10 -11.73 2.51
N GLY A 130 19.33 -10.67 2.83
CA GLY A 130 19.84 -9.44 3.43
C GLY A 130 20.63 -8.52 2.48
N THR A 131 20.63 -8.79 1.15
CA THR A 131 21.30 -7.95 0.16
C THR A 131 20.28 -7.42 -0.83
N GLU A 132 20.32 -6.11 -1.08
CA GLU A 132 19.52 -5.41 -2.09
C GLU A 132 20.23 -5.51 -3.44
N TYR A 133 19.50 -5.93 -4.48
CA TYR A 133 20.00 -5.99 -5.84
C TYR A 133 19.20 -5.06 -6.75
N ILE A 134 19.84 -4.63 -7.83
CA ILE A 134 19.23 -3.84 -8.92
C ILE A 134 19.87 -4.24 -10.25
N ARG A 135 19.15 -4.05 -11.36
CA ARG A 135 19.76 -4.13 -12.69
C ARG A 135 20.19 -2.76 -13.18
N LEU A 136 21.34 -2.72 -13.81
CA LEU A 136 21.84 -1.57 -14.55
C LEU A 136 22.20 -2.07 -15.96
N GLY A 137 21.36 -1.74 -16.93
CA GLY A 137 21.40 -2.40 -18.24
C GLY A 137 21.16 -3.91 -18.09
N SER A 138 22.04 -4.75 -18.64
CA SER A 138 22.01 -6.22 -18.55
C SER A 138 22.66 -6.79 -17.28
N HIS A 139 23.25 -5.96 -16.41
CA HIS A 139 24.03 -6.43 -15.27
C HIS A 139 23.27 -6.28 -13.94
N LYS A 140 23.23 -7.36 -13.14
CA LYS A 140 22.81 -7.34 -11.75
C LYS A 140 23.94 -6.76 -10.87
N LYS A 141 23.63 -5.75 -10.06
CA LYS A 141 24.52 -5.05 -9.13
C LYS A 141 23.91 -5.02 -7.74
N LYS A 142 24.74 -4.86 -6.70
CA LYS A 142 24.25 -4.55 -5.36
C LYS A 142 23.83 -3.09 -5.30
N LEU A 143 22.61 -2.81 -4.81
CA LEU A 143 22.06 -1.45 -4.78
C LEU A 143 22.94 -0.48 -3.97
N LYS A 144 23.49 -0.93 -2.85
CA LYS A 144 24.39 -0.13 -2.00
C LYS A 144 25.66 0.38 -2.70
N GLU A 145 26.06 -0.23 -3.83
CA GLU A 145 27.19 0.22 -4.64
C GLU A 145 26.80 1.38 -5.58
N LEU A 146 25.53 1.70 -5.65
CA LEU A 146 24.92 2.69 -6.57
C LEU A 146 24.09 3.70 -5.76
N ALA A 147 24.75 4.52 -4.94
CA ALA A 147 24.12 5.44 -4.01
C ALA A 147 23.08 6.41 -4.65
N GLU A 148 23.27 6.79 -5.92
CA GLU A 148 22.30 7.64 -6.60
C GLU A 148 21.03 6.87 -6.97
N LYS A 149 21.14 5.61 -7.41
CA LYS A 149 20.00 4.75 -7.73
C LYS A 149 19.22 4.38 -6.45
N GLU A 150 19.93 4.16 -5.36
CA GLU A 150 19.32 3.93 -4.05
C GLU A 150 18.50 5.15 -3.61
N ARG A 151 19.06 6.37 -3.71
CA ARG A 151 18.31 7.61 -3.41
C ARG A 151 17.11 7.81 -4.34
N GLU A 152 17.26 7.51 -5.63
CA GLU A 152 16.19 7.61 -6.61
C GLU A 152 15.04 6.66 -6.27
N LEU A 153 15.35 5.43 -5.88
CA LEU A 153 14.38 4.42 -5.47
C LEU A 153 13.63 4.86 -4.20
N TRP A 154 14.32 5.38 -3.19
CA TRP A 154 13.70 5.92 -1.99
C TRP A 154 12.78 7.11 -2.30
N ARG A 155 13.18 8.02 -3.21
CA ARG A 155 12.33 9.12 -3.66
C ARG A 155 11.05 8.66 -4.36
N ILE A 156 11.09 7.51 -5.03
CA ILE A 156 9.90 6.92 -5.65
C ILE A 156 8.95 6.36 -4.59
N PHE A 157 9.48 5.72 -3.57
CA PHE A 157 8.68 5.22 -2.44
C PHE A 157 8.05 6.36 -1.65
N ASP A 158 8.78 7.46 -1.45
CA ASP A 158 8.27 8.68 -0.81
C ASP A 158 7.15 9.38 -1.62
N LYS A 159 7.06 9.11 -2.93
CA LYS A 159 6.00 9.67 -3.79
C LYS A 159 4.64 8.99 -3.64
N VAL A 160 4.54 7.87 -2.94
CA VAL A 160 3.23 7.28 -2.65
C VAL A 160 2.52 8.19 -1.65
N PRO A 161 1.42 8.86 -2.04
CA PRO A 161 0.68 9.71 -1.12
C PRO A 161 0.35 8.97 0.17
N PHE A 162 0.52 9.64 1.29
CA PHE A 162 0.28 9.08 2.61
C PHE A 162 -1.09 8.38 2.69
N GLU A 163 -2.11 8.96 2.05
CA GLU A 163 -3.48 8.46 2.02
C GLU A 163 -3.60 7.08 1.37
N LYS A 164 -2.79 6.80 0.33
CA LYS A 164 -2.79 5.52 -0.40
C LYS A 164 -1.97 4.42 0.28
N GLN A 165 -1.16 4.76 1.27
CA GLN A 165 -0.42 3.77 2.04
C GLN A 165 -1.38 2.89 2.84
N ILE A 166 -0.93 1.67 3.17
CA ILE A 166 -1.73 0.69 3.89
C ILE A 166 -1.58 0.89 5.40
N ALA A 167 -2.71 1.02 6.08
CA ALA A 167 -2.79 1.12 7.54
C ALA A 167 -2.82 -0.26 8.21
N VAL A 168 -3.54 -1.20 7.61
CA VAL A 168 -3.59 -2.62 8.00
C VAL A 168 -3.92 -3.47 6.78
N ASP A 169 -3.31 -4.63 6.67
CA ASP A 169 -3.47 -5.57 5.56
C ASP A 169 -3.83 -6.99 6.02
N ASN A 170 -4.09 -7.86 5.05
CA ASN A 170 -4.35 -9.28 5.24
C ASN A 170 -5.52 -9.60 6.18
N ILE A 171 -6.54 -8.73 6.22
CA ILE A 171 -7.74 -8.87 7.04
C ILE A 171 -8.93 -9.39 6.21
N ASP A 172 -9.92 -9.98 6.87
CA ASP A 172 -11.15 -10.42 6.21
C ASP A 172 -12.20 -9.29 6.11
N ALA A 173 -13.29 -9.57 5.39
CA ALA A 173 -14.39 -8.63 5.18
C ALA A 173 -15.07 -8.18 6.50
N SER A 174 -15.17 -9.06 7.48
CA SER A 174 -15.79 -8.75 8.77
C SER A 174 -14.88 -7.87 9.63
N GLU A 175 -13.57 -8.10 9.54
CA GLU A 175 -12.56 -7.29 10.21
C GLU A 175 -12.53 -5.86 9.65
N VAL A 176 -12.62 -5.68 8.31
CA VAL A 176 -12.74 -4.34 7.70
C VAL A 176 -13.89 -3.56 8.32
N LEU A 177 -15.09 -4.16 8.35
CA LEU A 177 -16.29 -3.54 8.93
C LEU A 177 -16.19 -3.40 10.46
N GLY A 178 -15.36 -4.19 11.10
CA GLY A 178 -15.00 -4.09 12.51
C GLY A 178 -14.10 -2.89 12.82
N TYR A 179 -13.17 -2.56 11.95
CA TYR A 179 -12.25 -1.45 12.08
C TYR A 179 -12.86 -0.10 11.69
N LEU A 180 -13.70 -0.06 10.63
CA LEU A 180 -14.24 1.16 10.06
C LEU A 180 -15.69 1.41 10.49
N GLU A 181 -16.02 2.66 10.74
CA GLU A 181 -17.40 3.15 10.93
C GLU A 181 -18.00 3.45 9.55
N TYR A 182 -18.26 2.38 8.80
CA TYR A 182 -18.74 2.47 7.43
C TYR A 182 -20.12 3.13 7.31
N THR A 183 -20.98 3.05 8.32
CA THR A 183 -22.29 3.72 8.32
C THR A 183 -22.15 5.23 8.18
N LYS A 184 -21.13 5.81 8.83
CA LYS A 184 -20.82 7.24 8.73
C LYS A 184 -20.34 7.65 7.34
N TYR A 185 -19.64 6.76 6.62
CA TYR A 185 -19.26 6.98 5.23
C TYR A 185 -20.51 7.19 4.33
N PHE A 186 -21.49 6.29 4.40
CA PHE A 186 -22.72 6.40 3.61
C PHE A 186 -23.56 7.62 4.02
N GLU A 187 -23.65 7.92 5.32
CA GLU A 187 -24.33 9.10 5.85
C GLU A 187 -23.73 10.41 5.30
N LEU A 188 -22.42 10.57 5.36
CA LEU A 188 -21.74 11.79 4.90
C LEU A 188 -21.83 12.01 3.39
N LEU A 189 -21.83 10.94 2.60
CA LEU A 189 -22.01 11.01 1.16
C LEU A 189 -23.48 11.13 0.74
N ASN A 190 -24.41 11.04 1.71
CA ASN A 190 -25.86 11.08 1.49
C ASN A 190 -26.33 10.01 0.47
N ILE A 191 -25.74 8.80 0.58
CA ILE A 191 -26.11 7.64 -0.25
C ILE A 191 -26.72 6.54 0.64
N PRO A 192 -27.68 5.74 0.11
CA PRO A 192 -28.29 4.66 0.87
C PRO A 192 -27.27 3.63 1.33
N LEU A 193 -27.36 3.20 2.59
CA LEU A 193 -26.55 2.10 3.12
C LEU A 193 -27.00 0.78 2.46
N PRO A 194 -26.12 0.05 1.75
CA PRO A 194 -26.46 -1.24 1.18
C PRO A 194 -26.74 -2.30 2.27
N GLU A 195 -27.71 -3.17 2.02
CA GLU A 195 -28.00 -4.30 2.91
C GLU A 195 -26.93 -5.41 2.83
N ASN A 196 -26.22 -5.46 1.71
CA ASN A 196 -25.25 -6.49 1.40
C ASN A 196 -23.82 -6.03 1.78
N ARG A 197 -23.13 -6.85 2.57
CA ARG A 197 -21.74 -6.61 2.99
C ARG A 197 -20.80 -6.40 1.81
N ASN A 198 -20.95 -7.16 0.73
CA ASN A 198 -20.08 -7.03 -0.44
C ASN A 198 -20.26 -5.66 -1.12
N ALA A 199 -21.48 -5.16 -1.24
CA ALA A 199 -21.76 -3.85 -1.80
C ALA A 199 -21.17 -2.71 -0.93
N ILE A 200 -21.17 -2.87 0.40
CA ILE A 200 -20.49 -1.93 1.31
C ILE A 200 -18.99 -1.92 1.01
N LEU A 201 -18.36 -3.09 0.90
CA LEU A 201 -16.92 -3.19 0.61
C LEU A 201 -16.59 -2.65 -0.78
N GLU A 202 -17.40 -2.92 -1.80
CA GLU A 202 -17.22 -2.39 -3.16
C GLU A 202 -17.25 -0.86 -3.17
N ALA A 203 -18.17 -0.23 -2.42
CA ALA A 203 -18.21 1.22 -2.29
C ALA A 203 -16.93 1.78 -1.63
N LEU A 204 -16.48 1.16 -0.54
CA LEU A 204 -15.24 1.56 0.14
C LEU A 204 -13.99 1.34 -0.74
N ILE A 205 -14.00 0.33 -1.61
CA ILE A 205 -12.92 0.07 -2.58
C ILE A 205 -12.94 1.12 -3.69
N ALA A 206 -14.11 1.47 -4.21
CA ALA A 206 -14.25 2.47 -5.26
C ALA A 206 -13.64 3.82 -4.86
N ASP A 207 -13.77 4.20 -3.59
CA ASP A 207 -13.23 5.44 -3.03
C ASP A 207 -11.84 5.28 -2.40
N ASN A 208 -11.15 4.17 -2.67
CA ASN A 208 -9.78 3.89 -2.18
C ASN A 208 -9.64 3.87 -0.64
N MET A 209 -10.73 3.67 0.10
CA MET A 209 -10.67 3.48 1.56
C MET A 209 -10.15 2.09 1.92
N VAL A 210 -10.41 1.13 1.05
CA VAL A 210 -10.05 -0.29 1.19
C VAL A 210 -9.49 -0.80 -0.13
N ASN A 211 -8.47 -1.63 -0.09
CA ASN A 211 -7.96 -2.36 -1.24
C ASN A 211 -8.34 -3.84 -1.10
N LYS A 212 -8.81 -4.44 -2.19
CA LYS A 212 -8.99 -5.89 -2.27
C LYS A 212 -7.66 -6.54 -2.62
N LEU A 213 -7.25 -7.52 -1.82
CA LEU A 213 -6.05 -8.32 -2.04
C LEU A 213 -6.40 -9.65 -2.72
N ASP A 214 -5.38 -10.35 -3.22
CA ASP A 214 -5.53 -11.73 -3.64
C ASP A 214 -5.97 -12.59 -2.45
N ASN A 215 -6.57 -13.75 -2.68
CA ASN A 215 -7.08 -14.67 -1.64
C ASN A 215 -8.29 -14.15 -0.83
N ALA A 216 -9.13 -13.31 -1.41
CA ALA A 216 -10.33 -12.74 -0.76
C ALA A 216 -10.03 -11.98 0.56
N LYS A 217 -8.81 -11.50 0.74
CA LYS A 217 -8.40 -10.62 1.83
C LYS A 217 -8.45 -9.15 1.40
N TYR A 218 -8.36 -8.27 2.39
CA TYR A 218 -8.46 -6.83 2.23
C TYR A 218 -7.34 -6.11 2.97
N ALA A 219 -7.10 -4.87 2.55
CA ALA A 219 -6.24 -3.93 3.25
C ALA A 219 -6.97 -2.59 3.41
N ILE A 220 -6.90 -1.99 4.59
CA ILE A 220 -7.42 -0.64 4.83
C ILE A 220 -6.30 0.35 4.53
N THR A 221 -6.60 1.36 3.73
CA THR A 221 -5.66 2.46 3.43
C THR A 221 -5.56 3.43 4.60
N ASN A 222 -4.52 4.26 4.63
CA ASN A 222 -4.43 5.33 5.61
C ASN A 222 -5.61 6.30 5.47
N LEU A 223 -6.08 6.57 4.25
CA LEU A 223 -7.27 7.39 4.00
C LEU A 223 -8.50 6.81 4.71
N GLY A 224 -8.80 5.52 4.46
CA GLY A 224 -9.93 4.85 5.10
C GLY A 224 -9.84 4.86 6.62
N ALA A 225 -8.67 4.56 7.17
CA ALA A 225 -8.45 4.54 8.62
C ALA A 225 -8.54 5.94 9.24
N ILE A 226 -7.86 6.95 8.68
CA ILE A 226 -7.87 8.32 9.22
C ILE A 226 -9.27 8.92 9.22
N LEU A 227 -10.06 8.67 8.17
CA LEU A 227 -11.40 9.22 8.08
C LEU A 227 -12.41 8.43 8.91
N PHE A 228 -12.38 7.10 8.82
CA PHE A 228 -13.49 6.27 9.30
C PHE A 228 -13.13 5.23 10.36
N ALA A 229 -11.92 5.26 10.95
CA ALA A 229 -11.62 4.36 12.05
C ALA A 229 -12.59 4.52 13.23
N LYS A 230 -13.08 3.39 13.76
CA LYS A 230 -13.76 3.38 15.06
C LYS A 230 -12.80 3.73 16.19
N ASP A 231 -11.53 3.34 16.03
CA ASP A 231 -10.45 3.63 16.98
C ASP A 231 -9.10 3.64 16.25
N LEU A 232 -8.50 4.82 16.10
CA LEU A 232 -7.20 5.05 15.46
C LEU A 232 -6.04 4.39 16.24
N SER A 233 -6.20 4.12 17.53
CA SER A 233 -5.17 3.49 18.33
C SER A 233 -4.85 2.06 17.90
N LYS A 234 -5.78 1.41 17.18
CA LYS A 234 -5.60 0.07 16.60
C LYS A 234 -4.69 0.04 15.37
N PHE A 235 -4.40 1.21 14.77
CA PHE A 235 -3.53 1.34 13.61
C PHE A 235 -2.15 1.84 14.03
N ASN A 236 -1.15 0.96 14.05
CA ASN A 236 0.17 1.26 14.61
C ASN A 236 0.82 2.52 14.03
N ASN A 237 0.68 2.74 12.72
CA ASN A 237 1.27 3.88 12.02
C ASN A 237 0.48 5.19 12.19
N LEU A 238 -0.76 5.13 12.68
CA LEU A 238 -1.68 6.26 12.75
C LEU A 238 -1.97 6.77 14.17
N LYS A 239 -1.45 6.12 15.20
CA LYS A 239 -1.68 6.51 16.61
C LYS A 239 -1.37 7.98 16.89
N ARG A 240 -0.34 8.53 16.22
CA ARG A 240 0.09 9.93 16.39
C ARG A 240 -0.75 10.93 15.61
N LYS A 241 -1.63 10.45 14.71
CA LYS A 241 -2.55 11.29 13.93
C LYS A 241 -3.88 11.54 14.66
N ALA A 242 -4.07 10.96 15.85
CA ALA A 242 -5.24 11.26 16.68
C ALA A 242 -5.27 12.74 17.07
N ILE A 243 -6.45 13.37 16.92
CA ILE A 243 -6.63 14.79 17.22
C ILE A 243 -6.49 15.01 18.72
N ARG A 244 -5.63 15.93 19.12
CA ARG A 244 -5.46 16.33 20.52
C ARG A 244 -5.96 17.75 20.73
N VAL A 245 -6.88 17.93 21.67
CA VAL A 245 -7.35 19.24 22.11
C VAL A 245 -6.74 19.52 23.48
N ILE A 246 -5.95 20.57 23.58
CA ILE A 246 -5.22 20.94 24.78
C ILE A 246 -5.62 22.36 25.19
N GLN A 247 -6.07 22.53 26.42
CA GLN A 247 -6.28 23.84 27.04
C GLN A 247 -5.12 24.16 27.97
N TYR A 248 -4.42 25.24 27.66
CA TYR A 248 -3.34 25.73 28.51
C TYR A 248 -3.87 26.79 29.49
N LYS A 249 -3.24 26.91 30.65
CA LYS A 249 -3.58 27.87 31.69
C LYS A 249 -3.30 29.31 31.26
N ASP A 250 -2.22 29.48 30.49
CA ASP A 250 -1.71 30.75 30.02
C ASP A 250 -1.03 30.63 28.64
N ASN A 251 -0.57 31.74 28.11
CA ASN A 251 0.08 31.81 26.79
C ASN A 251 1.48 31.18 26.76
N THR A 252 2.05 30.82 27.90
CA THR A 252 3.39 30.19 27.96
C THR A 252 3.36 28.71 27.55
N LYS A 253 2.18 28.09 27.54
CA LYS A 253 1.96 26.67 27.22
C LYS A 253 2.69 25.65 28.12
N PHE A 254 3.17 26.07 29.29
CA PHE A 254 3.84 25.18 30.24
C PHE A 254 2.86 24.35 31.10
N GLN A 255 1.69 24.90 31.41
CA GLN A 255 0.71 24.25 32.25
C GLN A 255 -0.55 23.92 31.47
N THR A 256 -0.84 22.62 31.35
CA THR A 256 -2.09 22.12 30.76
C THR A 256 -3.19 22.09 31.80
N THR A 257 -4.34 22.68 31.49
CA THR A 257 -5.52 22.64 32.33
C THR A 257 -6.42 21.45 31.99
N LYS A 258 -6.60 21.19 30.69
CA LYS A 258 -7.38 20.06 30.17
C LYS A 258 -6.74 19.51 28.90
N GLU A 259 -6.85 18.22 28.71
CA GLU A 259 -6.43 17.53 27.49
C GLU A 259 -7.42 16.42 27.16
N ILE A 260 -7.75 16.27 25.89
CA ILE A 260 -8.48 15.12 25.34
C ILE A 260 -7.80 14.65 24.05
N VAL A 261 -7.82 13.35 23.85
CA VAL A 261 -7.37 12.70 22.61
C VAL A 261 -8.57 12.09 21.92
N GLY A 262 -8.86 12.53 20.70
CA GLY A 262 -9.92 12.00 19.85
C GLY A 262 -9.45 10.77 19.10
N ASN A 263 -9.74 9.57 19.62
CA ASN A 263 -9.28 8.31 19.02
C ASN A 263 -10.09 7.86 17.80
N LYS A 264 -11.21 8.50 17.49
CA LYS A 264 -12.02 8.18 16.30
C LYS A 264 -11.39 8.77 15.04
N GLY A 265 -11.68 8.16 13.89
CA GLY A 265 -11.36 8.75 12.60
C GLY A 265 -11.95 10.15 12.45
N TYR A 266 -11.33 11.00 11.65
CA TYR A 266 -11.66 12.43 11.60
C TYR A 266 -13.11 12.70 11.22
N ALA A 267 -13.65 11.98 10.22
CA ALA A 267 -15.04 12.12 9.79
C ALA A 267 -16.03 11.60 10.84
N VAL A 268 -15.62 10.61 11.64
CA VAL A 268 -16.46 10.03 12.72
C VAL A 268 -16.43 10.89 13.98
N GLY A 269 -15.27 11.44 14.32
CA GLY A 269 -15.04 12.15 15.58
C GLY A 269 -15.24 13.65 15.52
N PHE A 270 -15.38 14.24 14.33
CA PHE A 270 -15.37 15.69 14.10
C PHE A 270 -16.39 16.44 14.97
N GLU A 271 -17.67 16.03 14.93
CA GLU A 271 -18.73 16.70 15.67
C GLU A 271 -18.48 16.69 17.18
N GLY A 272 -18.01 15.54 17.71
CA GLY A 272 -17.69 15.43 19.14
C GLY A 272 -16.53 16.33 19.56
N ILE A 273 -15.57 16.57 18.68
CA ILE A 273 -14.46 17.50 18.95
C ILE A 273 -14.96 18.95 18.92
N ILE A 274 -15.81 19.31 17.96
CA ILE A 274 -16.42 20.65 17.89
C ILE A 274 -17.25 20.93 19.15
N GLU A 275 -18.10 19.99 19.55
CA GLU A 275 -18.89 20.10 20.78
C GLU A 275 -18.00 20.26 22.02
N TYR A 276 -16.94 19.45 22.12
CA TYR A 276 -15.98 19.54 23.23
C TYR A 276 -15.29 20.89 23.27
N ILE A 277 -14.84 21.43 22.14
CA ILE A 277 -14.20 22.76 22.06
C ILE A 277 -15.21 23.85 22.46
N ASN A 278 -16.43 23.80 21.94
CA ASN A 278 -17.49 24.78 22.29
C ASN A 278 -17.78 24.81 23.77
N ASN A 279 -17.81 23.63 24.41
CA ASN A 279 -18.05 23.51 25.86
C ASN A 279 -16.87 24.03 26.71
N MET A 280 -15.68 24.17 26.15
CA MET A 280 -14.50 24.72 26.82
C MET A 280 -14.37 26.24 26.67
N LEU A 281 -15.00 26.80 25.66
CA LEU A 281 -14.89 28.23 25.37
C LEU A 281 -15.78 29.05 26.32
N PRO A 282 -15.33 30.24 26.69
CA PRO A 282 -16.17 31.15 27.54
C PRO A 282 -17.48 31.49 26.82
N SER A 283 -18.58 31.33 27.51
CA SER A 283 -19.88 31.78 27.06
C SER A 283 -20.41 32.83 28.01
N ASN A 284 -20.96 33.93 27.50
CA ASN A 284 -21.65 34.93 28.30
C ASN A 284 -23.17 34.74 28.19
N GLU A 285 -23.85 34.58 29.33
CA GLU A 285 -25.30 34.66 29.38
C GLU A 285 -25.71 36.13 29.19
N VAL A 286 -26.37 36.43 28.11
CA VAL A 286 -27.02 37.75 27.94
C VAL A 286 -28.50 37.61 28.26
N ILE A 287 -28.93 38.18 29.40
CA ILE A 287 -30.34 38.21 29.80
C ILE A 287 -31.00 39.39 29.05
N LYS A 288 -31.80 39.11 28.04
CA LYS A 288 -32.75 40.04 27.42
C LYS A 288 -34.15 39.73 27.96
N GLN A 289 -34.99 40.76 27.99
CA GLN A 289 -36.29 40.87 28.67
C GLN A 289 -37.19 39.63 28.82
N ALA A 290 -37.04 38.56 28.06
CA ALA A 290 -37.82 37.34 28.17
C ALA A 290 -37.06 36.03 27.78
N PHE A 291 -35.87 36.10 27.25
CA PHE A 291 -35.11 34.91 26.79
C PHE A 291 -33.65 35.00 27.22
N ARG A 292 -33.12 33.86 27.69
CA ARG A 292 -31.68 33.68 27.87
C ARG A 292 -31.06 33.32 26.53
N GLU A 293 -30.19 34.14 25.99
CA GLU A 293 -29.34 33.81 24.84
C GLU A 293 -27.92 33.52 25.34
N ASN A 294 -27.44 32.31 25.12
CA ASN A 294 -26.03 32.00 25.31
C ASN A 294 -25.25 32.53 24.07
N LYS A 295 -24.51 33.60 24.28
CA LYS A 295 -23.57 34.09 23.26
C LYS A 295 -22.19 33.45 23.50
N THR A 296 -21.81 32.52 22.63
CA THR A 296 -20.46 32.02 22.60
C THR A 296 -19.48 33.11 22.14
N MET A 297 -18.27 33.12 22.69
CA MET A 297 -17.22 34.09 22.34
C MET A 297 -16.86 34.05 20.88
N PHE A 298 -16.88 32.86 20.27
CA PHE A 298 -16.62 32.60 18.86
C PHE A 298 -17.84 31.93 18.22
N PRO A 299 -18.19 32.30 16.97
CA PRO A 299 -19.20 31.59 16.20
C PRO A 299 -18.77 30.13 15.98
N GLU A 300 -19.69 29.16 16.12
CA GLU A 300 -19.40 27.76 15.89
C GLU A 300 -18.80 27.51 14.49
N LEU A 301 -19.29 28.20 13.47
CA LEU A 301 -18.77 28.11 12.12
C LEU A 301 -17.27 28.45 12.03
N ALA A 302 -16.80 29.44 12.78
CA ALA A 302 -15.38 29.80 12.81
C ALA A 302 -14.53 28.70 13.47
N ILE A 303 -15.06 28.05 14.51
CA ILE A 303 -14.36 26.94 15.17
C ILE A 303 -14.27 25.74 14.21
N ARG A 304 -15.37 25.40 13.54
CA ARG A 304 -15.41 24.33 12.54
C ARG A 304 -14.39 24.56 11.42
N GLU A 305 -14.32 25.77 10.92
CA GLU A 305 -13.36 26.12 9.86
C GLU A 305 -11.92 26.01 10.32
N VAL A 306 -11.57 26.51 11.50
CA VAL A 306 -10.21 26.42 12.04
C VAL A 306 -9.80 24.97 12.30
N VAL A 307 -10.72 24.15 12.86
CA VAL A 307 -10.45 22.73 13.10
C VAL A 307 -10.33 21.96 11.81
N SER A 308 -11.19 22.21 10.82
CA SER A 308 -11.13 21.59 9.50
C SER A 308 -9.82 21.92 8.80
N ASN A 309 -9.40 23.17 8.82
CA ASN A 309 -8.12 23.61 8.24
C ASN A 309 -6.92 22.94 8.96
N ALA A 310 -6.95 22.85 10.28
CA ALA A 310 -5.90 22.19 11.06
C ALA A 310 -5.80 20.67 10.73
N ILE A 311 -6.91 20.02 10.40
CA ILE A 311 -6.94 18.62 9.97
C ILE A 311 -6.45 18.46 8.54
N SER A 312 -6.85 19.35 7.62
CA SER A 312 -6.56 19.23 6.19
C SER A 312 -5.10 19.59 5.84
N HIS A 313 -4.45 20.40 6.65
CA HIS A 313 -3.08 20.90 6.43
C HIS A 313 -2.07 20.27 7.41
N GLN A 314 -2.25 19.00 7.76
CA GLN A 314 -1.26 18.24 8.53
C GLN A 314 -0.12 17.78 7.61
N ASP A 315 1.13 18.02 8.03
CA ASP A 315 2.35 17.47 7.43
C ASP A 315 2.60 16.01 7.85
#